data_fae40973e87096f1ccfe9181eee5f739
#
_entry.id   fae40973e87096f1ccfe9181eee5f739
#
_cell.length_a   1.000
_cell.length_b   1.000
_cell.length_c   1.000
_cell.angle_alpha   90.00
_cell.angle_beta   90.00
_cell.angle_gamma   90.00
#
_symmetry.space_group_name_H-M   'P 1'
#
loop_
_entity.id
_entity.type
_entity.pdbx_description
1 polymer ?
#
loop_
_entity_poly.entity_id
_entity_poly.type
_entity_poly.pdbx_seq_one_letter_code
_entity_poly.pdbx_strand_id
1 'polypeptide(L)'
;MNDELVSVRYMVDDVDEAIDFYTRQFGFELGYNASPAFAEVTRGRLRLLLAGPKSSAARPMPDGRTPEPGGWNRIHFVVQDIDAEVERLRAAGLSFRNEIIKGPGGRQILLDDPSGNPIELFQPATA
;
A
#
# COMPACT_ATOMS: atom_id res chain seq x y z
N MET A 1 16.83 21.65 -6.27
CA MET A 1 16.27 20.30 -6.26
C MET A 1 14.99 20.27 -5.46
N ASN A 2 13.99 19.61 -5.94
CA ASN A 2 12.70 19.54 -5.26
C ASN A 2 12.63 18.30 -4.38
N ASP A 3 12.50 18.51 -3.06
CA ASP A 3 12.41 17.43 -2.08
C ASP A 3 10.96 17.18 -1.62
N GLU A 4 10.01 17.69 -2.38
CA GLU A 4 8.61 17.49 -2.02
C GLU A 4 8.23 16.01 -1.96
N LEU A 5 7.44 15.69 -0.94
CA LEU A 5 6.83 14.37 -0.83
C LEU A 5 5.57 14.33 -1.68
N VAL A 6 5.36 13.21 -2.35
CA VAL A 6 4.07 12.91 -2.98
C VAL A 6 3.29 12.09 -1.98
N SER A 7 2.08 12.51 -1.67
CA SER A 7 1.23 11.83 -0.70
C SER A 7 0.11 11.09 -1.41
N VAL A 8 -0.17 9.87 -0.92
CA VAL A 8 -1.31 9.07 -1.36
C VAL A 8 -2.09 8.70 -0.12
N ARG A 9 -3.40 8.86 -0.16
CA ARG A 9 -4.25 8.48 0.96
C ARG A 9 -4.84 7.10 0.73
N TYR A 10 -4.59 6.21 1.68
CA TYR A 10 -5.23 4.90 1.73
C TYR A 10 -6.20 4.87 2.90
N MET A 11 -7.45 4.54 2.59
CA MET A 11 -8.42 4.26 3.65
C MET A 11 -8.09 2.90 4.24
N VAL A 12 -8.05 2.80 5.56
CA VAL A 12 -7.73 1.54 6.23
C VAL A 12 -8.74 1.29 7.36
N ASP A 13 -8.94 0.03 7.69
CA ASP A 13 -9.86 -0.35 8.75
C ASP A 13 -9.23 -0.17 10.14
N ASP A 14 -7.92 -0.40 10.24
CA ASP A 14 -7.17 -0.34 11.49
C ASP A 14 -5.82 0.30 11.22
N VAL A 15 -5.62 1.50 11.75
CA VAL A 15 -4.41 2.29 11.50
C VAL A 15 -3.16 1.60 12.05
N ASP A 16 -3.23 1.02 13.25
CA ASP A 16 -2.07 0.35 13.83
C ASP A 16 -1.65 -0.88 13.02
N GLU A 17 -2.62 -1.64 12.55
CA GLU A 17 -2.34 -2.80 11.69
C GLU A 17 -1.71 -2.36 10.36
N ALA A 18 -2.20 -1.27 9.78
CA ALA A 18 -1.65 -0.72 8.55
C ALA A 18 -0.21 -0.23 8.75
N ILE A 19 0.06 0.47 9.85
CA ILE A 19 1.43 0.90 10.18
C ILE A 19 2.36 -0.31 10.21
N ASP A 20 1.95 -1.34 10.93
CA ASP A 20 2.76 -2.55 11.08
C ASP A 20 3.04 -3.20 9.72
N PHE A 21 2.03 -3.31 8.88
CA PHE A 21 2.15 -3.90 7.56
C PHE A 21 3.16 -3.13 6.68
N TYR A 22 2.97 -1.82 6.55
CA TYR A 22 3.80 -1.03 5.65
C TYR A 22 5.22 -0.87 6.16
N THR A 23 5.42 -0.77 7.46
CA THR A 23 6.77 -0.65 8.01
C THR A 23 7.53 -1.97 7.97
N ARG A 24 6.87 -3.08 8.28
CA ARG A 24 7.54 -4.40 8.30
C ARG A 24 7.73 -4.99 6.92
N GLN A 25 6.73 -4.88 6.05
CA GLN A 25 6.76 -5.61 4.79
C GLN A 25 7.36 -4.79 3.64
N PHE A 26 7.24 -3.47 3.69
CA PHE A 26 7.63 -2.63 2.56
C PHE A 26 8.61 -1.52 2.92
N GLY A 27 9.20 -1.57 4.11
CA GLY A 27 10.30 -0.67 4.46
C GLY A 27 9.90 0.79 4.63
N PHE A 28 8.64 1.08 4.88
CA PHE A 28 8.23 2.44 5.21
C PHE A 28 8.71 2.80 6.62
N GLU A 29 8.90 4.08 6.85
CA GLU A 29 9.22 4.62 8.18
C GLU A 29 8.00 5.34 8.72
N LEU A 30 7.70 5.10 10.00
CA LEU A 30 6.60 5.78 10.68
C LEU A 30 6.99 7.24 10.93
N GLY A 31 6.13 8.16 10.50
CA GLY A 31 6.24 9.57 10.80
C GLY A 31 5.21 9.95 11.86
N TYR A 32 4.34 10.91 11.53
CA TYR A 32 3.30 11.33 12.47
C TYR A 32 2.31 10.20 12.73
N ASN A 33 1.99 10.00 14.00
CA ASN A 33 1.07 8.94 14.41
C ASN A 33 -0.01 9.50 15.32
N ALA A 34 -1.23 9.56 14.82
CA ALA A 34 -2.42 9.94 15.58
C ALA A 34 -3.43 8.79 15.57
N SER A 35 -2.94 7.55 15.68
CA SER A 35 -3.80 6.37 15.77
C SER A 35 -4.79 6.52 16.95
N PRO A 36 -6.02 6.04 16.84
CA PRO A 36 -6.58 5.21 15.77
C PRO A 36 -7.13 5.99 14.56
N ALA A 37 -7.06 7.31 14.57
CA ALA A 37 -7.65 8.09 13.49
C ALA A 37 -6.77 8.11 12.24
N PHE A 38 -5.45 8.32 12.41
CA PHE A 38 -4.61 8.66 11.28
C PHE A 38 -3.14 8.42 11.59
N ALA A 39 -2.36 8.09 10.56
CA ALA A 39 -0.90 8.04 10.64
C ALA A 39 -0.27 8.30 9.28
N GLU A 40 1.02 8.64 9.29
CA GLU A 40 1.82 8.83 8.08
C GLU A 40 3.00 7.88 8.10
N VAL A 41 3.23 7.21 6.98
CA VAL A 41 4.43 6.41 6.77
C VAL A 41 5.08 6.86 5.46
N THR A 42 6.42 6.86 5.42
CA THR A 42 7.15 7.36 4.25
C THR A 42 8.15 6.33 3.75
N ARG A 43 8.33 6.32 2.44
CA ARG A 43 9.37 5.55 1.77
C ARG A 43 9.84 6.35 0.57
N GLY A 44 11.12 6.77 0.57
CA GLY A 44 11.62 7.67 -0.46
C GLY A 44 10.82 8.97 -0.44
N ARG A 45 10.25 9.33 -1.58
CA ARG A 45 9.44 10.54 -1.71
C ARG A 45 7.94 10.28 -1.61
N LEU A 46 7.55 9.06 -1.35
CA LEU A 46 6.15 8.72 -1.14
C LEU A 46 5.81 8.81 0.33
N ARG A 47 4.78 9.60 0.62
CA ARG A 47 4.17 9.63 1.95
C ARG A 47 2.77 9.01 1.83
N LEU A 48 2.57 7.93 2.56
CA LEU A 48 1.29 7.24 2.59
C LEU A 48 0.52 7.71 3.80
N LEU A 49 -0.67 8.25 3.55
CA LEU A 49 -1.55 8.75 4.60
C LEU A 49 -2.56 7.66 4.92
N LEU A 50 -2.43 7.07 6.10
CA LEU A 50 -3.27 5.95 6.53
C LEU A 50 -4.45 6.52 7.32
N ALA A 51 -5.63 6.55 6.70
CA ALA A 51 -6.81 7.17 7.26
C ALA A 51 -7.79 6.10 7.74
N GLY A 52 -7.96 6.03 9.06
CA GLY A 52 -8.89 5.08 9.68
C GLY A 52 -10.33 5.57 9.67
N PRO A 53 -11.26 4.74 10.18
CA PRO A 53 -12.69 5.10 10.18
C PRO A 53 -13.02 6.36 10.99
N LYS A 54 -12.17 6.70 11.96
CA LYS A 54 -12.37 7.87 12.81
C LYS A 54 -11.72 9.14 12.27
N SER A 55 -11.06 9.06 11.11
CA SER A 55 -10.41 10.23 10.51
C SER A 55 -11.42 11.13 9.81
N SER A 56 -11.03 12.39 9.61
CA SER A 56 -11.86 13.32 8.85
C SER A 56 -12.04 12.87 7.40
N ALA A 57 -11.04 12.16 6.84
CA ALA A 57 -11.11 11.65 5.48
C ALA A 57 -12.15 10.54 5.30
N ALA A 58 -12.59 9.92 6.38
CA ALA A 58 -13.58 8.84 6.34
C ALA A 58 -15.02 9.35 6.50
N ARG A 59 -15.23 10.67 6.58
CA ARG A 59 -16.58 11.23 6.71
C ARG A 59 -17.43 10.89 5.50
N PRO A 60 -18.73 10.63 5.69
CA PRO A 60 -19.64 10.39 4.56
C PRO A 60 -19.67 11.57 3.61
N MET A 61 -19.82 11.27 2.32
CA MET A 61 -20.01 12.29 1.30
C MET A 61 -21.44 12.85 1.37
N PRO A 62 -21.69 14.02 0.73
CA PRO A 62 -23.04 14.59 0.72
C PRO A 62 -24.11 13.64 0.17
N ASP A 63 -23.74 12.72 -0.73
CA ASP A 63 -24.67 11.74 -1.30
C ASP A 63 -24.81 10.47 -0.46
N GLY A 64 -24.20 10.43 0.72
CA GLY A 64 -24.28 9.32 1.66
C GLY A 64 -23.24 8.23 1.48
N ARG A 65 -22.42 8.28 0.42
CA ARG A 65 -21.35 7.31 0.24
C ARG A 65 -20.25 7.54 1.27
N THR A 66 -19.68 6.47 1.79
CA THR A 66 -18.61 6.53 2.77
C THR A 66 -17.31 6.05 2.11
N PRO A 67 -16.20 6.81 2.23
CA PRO A 67 -14.91 6.32 1.75
C PRO A 67 -14.54 5.01 2.44
N GLU A 68 -14.06 4.05 1.64
CA GLU A 68 -13.73 2.73 2.15
C GLU A 68 -12.47 2.19 1.46
N PRO A 69 -11.77 1.22 2.09
CA PRO A 69 -10.60 0.59 1.47
C PRO A 69 -10.96 -0.22 0.23
N GLY A 70 -9.94 -0.55 -0.57
CA GLY A 70 -10.08 -1.44 -1.71
C GLY A 70 -9.89 -0.74 -3.04
N GLY A 71 -10.55 -1.26 -4.07
CA GLY A 71 -10.44 -0.71 -5.42
C GLY A 71 -9.29 -1.31 -6.21
N TRP A 72 -8.87 -0.60 -7.27
CA TRP A 72 -7.85 -1.08 -8.21
C TRP A 72 -6.66 -0.13 -8.37
N ASN A 73 -6.78 1.12 -7.97
CA ASN A 73 -5.65 2.04 -7.93
C ASN A 73 -4.70 1.57 -6.84
N ARG A 74 -3.40 1.58 -7.14
CA ARG A 74 -2.44 0.97 -6.24
C ARG A 74 -1.07 1.59 -6.35
N ILE A 75 -0.30 1.40 -5.28
CA ILE A 75 1.11 1.72 -5.26
C ILE A 75 1.84 0.62 -6.03
N HIS A 76 2.81 1.04 -6.84
CA HIS A 76 3.58 0.15 -7.69
C HIS A 76 5.02 0.15 -7.19
N PHE A 77 5.50 -0.99 -6.72
CA PHE A 77 6.88 -1.15 -6.27
C PHE A 77 7.68 -1.90 -7.31
N VAL A 78 8.77 -1.30 -7.77
CA VAL A 78 9.73 -1.97 -8.64
C VAL A 78 10.63 -2.84 -7.79
N VAL A 79 10.73 -4.12 -8.14
CA VAL A 79 11.55 -5.10 -7.42
C VAL A 79 12.55 -5.74 -8.38
N GLN A 80 13.67 -6.23 -7.84
CA GLN A 80 14.69 -6.87 -8.66
C GLN A 80 14.42 -8.36 -8.87
N ASP A 81 13.76 -9.03 -7.92
CA ASP A 81 13.46 -10.44 -7.97
C ASP A 81 12.05 -10.68 -7.44
N ILE A 82 11.08 -10.67 -8.35
CA ILE A 82 9.68 -10.80 -7.98
C ILE A 82 9.36 -12.16 -7.38
N ASP A 83 10.04 -13.22 -7.83
CA ASP A 83 9.81 -14.55 -7.29
C ASP A 83 10.22 -14.61 -5.81
N ALA A 84 11.37 -14.05 -5.47
CA ALA A 84 11.84 -13.99 -4.08
C ALA A 84 10.91 -13.15 -3.21
N GLU A 85 10.42 -12.01 -3.74
CA GLU A 85 9.51 -11.15 -2.99
C GLU A 85 8.17 -11.85 -2.74
N VAL A 86 7.63 -12.54 -3.73
CA VAL A 86 6.39 -13.30 -3.57
C VAL A 86 6.56 -14.39 -2.52
N GLU A 87 7.68 -15.11 -2.57
CA GLU A 87 7.96 -16.17 -1.59
C GLU A 87 8.04 -15.60 -0.18
N ARG A 88 8.75 -14.49 -0.02
CA ARG A 88 8.89 -13.81 1.28
C ARG A 88 7.53 -13.40 1.85
N LEU A 89 6.69 -12.80 1.01
CA LEU A 89 5.39 -12.28 1.44
C LEU A 89 4.40 -13.40 1.71
N ARG A 90 4.43 -14.48 0.93
CA ARG A 90 3.62 -15.67 1.21
C ARG A 90 4.02 -16.32 2.53
N ALA A 91 5.32 -16.41 2.79
CA ALA A 91 5.82 -16.94 4.06
C ALA A 91 5.37 -16.09 5.24
N ALA A 92 5.17 -14.79 5.03
CA ALA A 92 4.63 -13.89 6.05
C ALA A 92 3.10 -13.98 6.18
N GLY A 93 2.44 -14.83 5.40
CA GLY A 93 1.00 -15.06 5.49
C GLY A 93 0.15 -14.08 4.68
N LEU A 94 0.75 -13.34 3.74
CA LEU A 94 0.00 -12.35 2.98
C LEU A 94 -0.71 -12.98 1.79
N SER A 95 -1.84 -12.38 1.41
CA SER A 95 -2.69 -12.87 0.33
C SER A 95 -2.47 -12.10 -0.95
N PHE A 96 -2.48 -12.81 -2.07
CA PHE A 96 -2.36 -12.23 -3.40
C PHE A 96 -3.67 -12.32 -4.16
N ARG A 97 -3.94 -11.32 -5.00
CA ARG A 97 -5.15 -11.32 -5.83
C ARG A 97 -5.02 -12.22 -7.05
N ASN A 98 -3.79 -12.49 -7.50
CA ASN A 98 -3.55 -13.27 -8.72
C ASN A 98 -2.21 -13.99 -8.63
N GLU A 99 -1.84 -14.65 -9.71
CA GLU A 99 -0.50 -15.20 -9.93
C GLU A 99 0.32 -14.19 -10.71
N ILE A 100 1.65 -14.41 -10.77
CA ILE A 100 2.52 -13.54 -11.55
C ILE A 100 2.10 -13.54 -13.01
N ILE A 101 1.88 -12.35 -13.56
CA ILE A 101 1.53 -12.15 -14.97
C ILE A 101 2.76 -11.64 -15.70
N LYS A 102 3.09 -12.27 -16.83
CA LYS A 102 4.19 -11.83 -17.69
C LYS A 102 3.64 -11.03 -18.86
N GLY A 103 4.13 -9.81 -19.01
CA GLY A 103 3.81 -8.96 -20.15
C GLY A 103 5.09 -8.49 -20.85
N PRO A 104 4.97 -7.66 -21.90
CA PRO A 104 6.15 -7.15 -22.61
C PRO A 104 7.04 -6.25 -21.76
N GLY A 105 6.46 -5.55 -20.76
CA GLY A 105 7.21 -4.65 -19.90
C GLY A 105 7.88 -5.33 -18.71
N GLY A 106 7.50 -6.55 -18.38
CA GLY A 106 8.03 -7.26 -17.23
C GLY A 106 7.01 -8.20 -16.62
N ARG A 107 7.19 -8.48 -15.33
CA ARG A 107 6.30 -9.37 -14.58
C ARG A 107 5.69 -8.64 -13.40
N GLN A 108 4.44 -8.91 -13.11
CA GLN A 108 3.70 -8.20 -12.06
C GLN A 108 2.77 -9.12 -11.29
N ILE A 109 2.43 -8.72 -10.08
CA ILE A 109 1.47 -9.41 -9.23
C ILE A 109 0.84 -8.40 -8.27
N LEU A 110 -0.41 -8.67 -7.89
CA LEU A 110 -1.13 -7.83 -6.91
C LEU A 110 -1.29 -8.57 -5.60
N LEU A 111 -1.08 -7.85 -4.51
CA LEU A 111 -1.42 -8.32 -3.17
C LEU A 111 -2.21 -7.24 -2.45
N ASP A 112 -2.84 -7.62 -1.34
CA ASP A 112 -3.63 -6.70 -0.55
C ASP A 112 -2.93 -6.36 0.76
N ASP A 113 -3.11 -5.11 1.21
CA ASP A 113 -2.79 -4.77 2.59
C ASP A 113 -3.86 -5.34 3.53
N PRO A 114 -3.73 -5.20 4.85
CA PRO A 114 -4.72 -5.79 5.78
C PRO A 114 -6.15 -5.29 5.60
N SER A 115 -6.33 -4.13 4.98
CA SER A 115 -7.66 -3.55 4.75
C SER A 115 -8.21 -3.85 3.36
N GLY A 116 -7.46 -4.59 2.53
CA GLY A 116 -7.87 -4.92 1.17
C GLY A 116 -7.47 -3.90 0.12
N ASN A 117 -6.56 -2.98 0.43
CA ASN A 117 -6.02 -2.06 -0.56
C ASN A 117 -4.96 -2.77 -1.39
N PRO A 118 -5.00 -2.64 -2.73
CA PRO A 118 -4.05 -3.35 -3.57
C PRO A 118 -2.68 -2.70 -3.61
N ILE A 119 -1.67 -3.54 -3.78
CA ILE A 119 -0.28 -3.16 -3.97
C ILE A 119 0.24 -4.01 -5.12
N GLU A 120 0.99 -3.40 -6.02
CA GLU A 120 1.59 -4.11 -7.15
C GLU A 120 3.10 -4.25 -6.95
N LEU A 121 3.61 -5.47 -7.15
CA LEU A 121 5.04 -5.72 -7.31
C LEU A 121 5.32 -5.86 -8.80
N PHE A 122 6.35 -5.19 -9.28
CA PHE A 122 6.71 -5.20 -10.69
C PHE A 122 8.20 -5.40 -10.87
N GLN A 123 8.56 -6.39 -11.67
CA GLN A 123 9.94 -6.61 -12.07
C GLN A 123 10.07 -6.27 -13.56
N PRO A 124 10.82 -5.20 -13.91
CA PRO A 124 10.99 -4.84 -15.31
C PRO A 124 11.63 -5.94 -16.13
N ALA A 125 11.27 -6.03 -17.41
CA ALA A 125 11.93 -6.94 -18.33
C ALA A 125 13.39 -6.51 -18.48
N THR A 126 14.27 -7.48 -18.57
CA THR A 126 15.68 -7.22 -18.85
C THR A 126 15.87 -6.92 -20.33
N ALA A 127 16.72 -5.98 -20.61
CA ALA A 127 17.03 -5.61 -21.99
C ALA A 127 17.97 -6.66 -22.62
#